data_192bd7b61535e7f7c43400d8dac0d23c
#
_entry.id   192bd7b61535e7f7c43400d8dac0d23c
#
_cell.length_a   1.000
_cell.length_b   1.000
_cell.length_c   1.000
_cell.angle_alpha   90.00
_cell.angle_beta   90.00
_cell.angle_gamma   90.00
#
_symmetry.space_group_name_H-M   'P 1'
#
loop_
_entity.id
_entity.type
_entity.pdbx_description
1 polymer ?
#
loop_
_entity_poly.entity_id
_entity_poly.type
_entity_poly.pdbx_seq_one_letter_code
_entity_poly.pdbx_strand_id
1 'polypeptide(L)'
;MQKLQFKKDIKASAEKVYNIMLGIDKIETYNQWTSEFNPTSTYEGSWEKGSKIYFIGTEDDGKKGGMVSEIADNIPSRFVSIRHYGFLDGENEITEGDEVEKWAGGLENYSFRENNGVTTVTVDIDVTEERTILIILIRPGPRL
;
A
#
# COMPACT_ATOMS: atom_id res chain seq x y z
N MET A 1 3.30 -3.53 19.10
CA MET A 1 2.79 -3.34 17.74
C MET A 1 1.77 -4.39 17.43
N GLN A 2 0.61 -4.00 16.97
CA GLN A 2 -0.47 -4.91 16.62
C GLN A 2 -0.45 -5.20 15.12
N LYS A 3 -1.07 -6.32 14.73
CA LYS A 3 -1.27 -6.66 13.32
C LYS A 3 -2.75 -6.65 12.99
N LEU A 4 -3.09 -6.00 11.89
CA LEU A 4 -4.41 -6.12 11.28
C LEU A 4 -4.29 -7.07 10.09
N GLN A 5 -5.28 -7.93 9.91
CA GLN A 5 -5.34 -8.85 8.79
C GLN A 5 -6.69 -8.76 8.10
N PHE A 6 -6.66 -8.66 6.78
CA PHE A 6 -7.85 -8.64 5.93
C PHE A 6 -7.71 -9.73 4.87
N LYS A 7 -8.82 -10.39 4.55
CA LYS A 7 -8.86 -11.41 3.49
C LYS A 7 -10.04 -11.16 2.56
N LYS A 8 -9.80 -11.39 1.27
CA LYS A 8 -10.84 -11.29 0.26
C LYS A 8 -10.61 -12.32 -0.84
N ASP A 9 -11.67 -13.00 -1.23
CA ASP A 9 -11.65 -13.93 -2.36
C ASP A 9 -12.10 -13.22 -3.63
N ILE A 10 -11.34 -13.38 -4.69
CA ILE A 10 -11.59 -12.75 -5.99
C ILE A 10 -11.58 -13.84 -7.06
N LYS A 11 -12.62 -13.88 -7.88
CA LYS A 11 -12.75 -14.86 -8.98
C LYS A 11 -11.86 -14.48 -10.17
N ALA A 12 -10.56 -14.65 -9.99
CA ALA A 12 -9.57 -14.39 -11.03
C ALA A 12 -8.27 -15.10 -10.63
N SER A 13 -7.35 -15.26 -11.59
CA SER A 13 -6.03 -15.83 -11.32
C SER A 13 -5.20 -14.92 -10.43
N ALA A 14 -4.24 -15.47 -9.71
CA ALA A 14 -3.33 -14.69 -8.87
C ALA A 14 -2.53 -13.70 -9.70
N GLU A 15 -2.10 -14.07 -10.89
CA GLU A 15 -1.40 -13.15 -11.81
C GLU A 15 -2.28 -11.94 -12.16
N LYS A 16 -3.53 -12.18 -12.53
CA LYS A 16 -4.44 -11.10 -12.88
C LYS A 16 -4.74 -10.17 -11.70
N VAL A 17 -5.01 -10.75 -10.54
CA VAL A 17 -5.30 -9.97 -9.32
C VAL A 17 -4.08 -9.13 -8.94
N TYR A 18 -2.90 -9.74 -8.93
CA TYR A 18 -1.65 -9.06 -8.63
C TYR A 18 -1.41 -7.88 -9.59
N ASN A 19 -1.51 -8.13 -10.90
CA ASN A 19 -1.24 -7.10 -11.91
C ASN A 19 -2.22 -5.94 -11.81
N ILE A 20 -3.49 -6.22 -11.54
CA ILE A 20 -4.52 -5.18 -11.40
C ILE A 20 -4.31 -4.37 -10.11
N MET A 21 -4.09 -5.05 -8.99
CA MET A 21 -3.96 -4.37 -7.69
C MET A 21 -2.72 -3.47 -7.63
N LEU A 22 -1.60 -3.92 -8.20
CA LEU A 22 -0.38 -3.13 -8.19
C LEU A 22 -0.28 -2.17 -9.38
N GLY A 23 -1.16 -2.28 -10.37
CA GLY A 23 -1.09 -1.46 -11.56
C GLY A 23 0.14 -1.77 -12.42
N ILE A 24 0.53 -3.05 -12.50
CA ILE A 24 1.74 -3.48 -13.21
C ILE A 24 1.65 -3.15 -14.72
N ASP A 25 0.52 -3.49 -15.34
CA ASP A 25 0.30 -3.21 -16.76
C ASP A 25 -0.16 -1.77 -16.99
N LYS A 26 -1.00 -1.27 -16.08
CA LYS A 26 -1.58 0.08 -16.15
C LYS A 26 -1.78 0.62 -14.74
N ILE A 27 -1.15 1.73 -14.43
CA ILE A 27 -1.30 2.38 -13.12
C ILE A 27 -2.76 2.74 -12.82
N GLU A 28 -3.57 2.94 -13.87
CA GLU A 28 -4.99 3.25 -13.73
C GLU A 28 -5.76 2.20 -12.95
N THR A 29 -5.38 0.93 -13.03
CA THR A 29 -6.06 -0.12 -12.25
C THR A 29 -5.82 0.05 -10.75
N TYR A 30 -4.60 0.41 -10.35
CA TYR A 30 -4.31 0.77 -8.96
C TYR A 30 -5.09 2.01 -8.54
N ASN A 31 -5.05 3.05 -9.35
CA ASN A 31 -5.74 4.30 -9.05
C ASN A 31 -7.25 4.08 -8.93
N GLN A 32 -7.81 3.21 -9.75
CA GLN A 32 -9.25 2.93 -9.77
C GLN A 32 -9.73 2.28 -8.46
N TRP A 33 -9.08 1.20 -8.01
CA TRP A 33 -9.57 0.55 -6.79
C TRP A 33 -9.25 1.36 -5.53
N THR A 34 -8.13 2.09 -5.52
CA THR A 34 -7.79 2.95 -4.37
C THR A 34 -8.63 4.23 -4.33
N SER A 35 -9.23 4.62 -5.44
CA SER A 35 -10.11 5.80 -5.50
C SER A 35 -11.37 5.67 -4.65
N GLU A 36 -11.75 4.45 -4.29
CA GLU A 36 -12.83 4.18 -3.33
C GLU A 36 -12.54 4.82 -1.97
N PHE A 37 -11.27 5.03 -1.65
CA PHE A 37 -10.81 5.59 -0.37
C PHE A 37 -10.39 7.03 -0.51
N ASN A 38 -9.64 7.33 -1.56
CA ASN A 38 -9.19 8.68 -1.90
C ASN A 38 -9.17 8.80 -3.41
N PRO A 39 -10.04 9.67 -4.00
CA PRO A 39 -10.12 9.80 -5.47
C PRO A 39 -8.80 10.21 -6.14
N THR A 40 -7.86 10.77 -5.39
CA THR A 40 -6.55 11.19 -5.89
C THR A 40 -5.44 10.18 -5.64
N SER A 41 -5.78 9.01 -5.10
CA SER A 41 -4.80 7.99 -4.72
C SER A 41 -4.04 7.47 -5.94
N THR A 42 -2.71 7.45 -5.84
CA THR A 42 -1.82 6.92 -6.86
C THR A 42 -0.49 6.56 -6.23
N TYR A 43 0.47 6.12 -7.04
CA TYR A 43 1.83 5.92 -6.57
C TYR A 43 2.85 6.40 -7.61
N GLU A 44 4.06 6.65 -7.14
CA GLU A 44 5.22 6.93 -7.97
C GLU A 44 6.38 6.06 -7.50
N GLY A 45 7.07 5.42 -8.44
CA GLY A 45 8.18 4.53 -8.15
C GLY A 45 8.01 3.16 -8.76
N SER A 46 8.72 2.17 -8.21
CA SER A 46 8.76 0.82 -8.74
C SER A 46 8.36 -0.20 -7.69
N TRP A 47 7.75 -1.29 -8.13
CA TRP A 47 7.42 -2.43 -7.28
C TRP A 47 8.57 -3.44 -7.16
N GLU A 48 9.70 -3.20 -7.81
CA GLU A 48 10.86 -4.09 -7.70
C GLU A 48 11.43 -4.09 -6.28
N LYS A 49 11.88 -5.25 -5.82
CA LYS A 49 12.49 -5.39 -4.50
C LYS A 49 13.64 -4.39 -4.32
N GLY A 50 13.64 -3.70 -3.20
CA GLY A 50 14.62 -2.66 -2.88
C GLY A 50 14.32 -1.28 -3.41
N SER A 51 13.29 -1.15 -4.24
CA SER A 51 12.93 0.14 -4.83
C SER A 51 12.17 1.02 -3.85
N LYS A 52 12.38 2.32 -3.99
CA LYS A 52 11.61 3.34 -3.30
C LYS A 52 10.28 3.54 -4.02
N ILE A 53 9.22 3.73 -3.28
CA ILE A 53 7.90 3.98 -3.82
C ILE A 53 7.16 4.97 -2.91
N TYR A 54 6.44 5.90 -3.54
CA TYR A 54 5.57 6.85 -2.84
C TYR A 54 4.13 6.45 -3.06
N PHE A 55 3.37 6.36 -1.97
CA PHE A 55 1.91 6.20 -2.05
C PHE A 55 1.30 7.56 -1.75
N ILE A 56 0.64 8.16 -2.74
CA ILE A 56 0.30 9.58 -2.75
C ILE A 56 -1.21 9.77 -2.77
N GLY A 57 -1.68 10.73 -1.98
CA GLY A 57 -3.02 11.27 -2.06
C GLY A 57 -2.94 12.79 -1.99
N THR A 58 -3.93 13.48 -2.53
CA THR A 58 -4.03 14.93 -2.45
C THR A 58 -5.10 15.29 -1.44
N GLU A 59 -4.77 16.14 -0.49
CA GLU A 59 -5.69 16.63 0.52
C GLU A 59 -6.63 17.69 -0.07
N ASP A 60 -7.70 18.04 0.66
CA ASP A 60 -8.70 19.00 0.21
C ASP A 60 -8.13 20.39 -0.11
N ASP A 61 -7.03 20.75 0.53
CA ASP A 61 -6.31 22.01 0.27
C ASP A 61 -5.36 21.95 -0.93
N GLY A 62 -5.33 20.82 -1.64
CA GLY A 62 -4.45 20.60 -2.79
C GLY A 62 -3.05 20.15 -2.43
N LYS A 63 -2.74 20.00 -1.15
CA LYS A 63 -1.43 19.55 -0.68
C LYS A 63 -1.27 18.05 -0.85
N LYS A 64 -0.12 17.63 -1.38
CA LYS A 64 0.21 16.21 -1.46
C LYS A 64 0.52 15.65 -0.08
N GLY A 65 -0.09 14.52 0.22
CA GLY A 65 0.24 13.72 1.38
C GLY A 65 0.54 12.31 0.92
N GLY A 66 1.02 11.46 1.81
CA GLY A 66 1.25 10.07 1.48
C GLY A 66 2.39 9.48 2.28
N MET A 67 2.83 8.30 1.84
CA MET A 67 3.87 7.55 2.53
C MET A 67 5.09 7.37 1.66
N VAL A 68 6.27 7.48 2.29
CA VAL A 68 7.55 7.14 1.67
C VAL A 68 7.86 5.72 2.10
N SER A 69 8.07 4.84 1.12
CA SER A 69 8.18 3.40 1.38
C SER A 69 9.25 2.76 0.52
N GLU A 70 9.62 1.54 0.86
CA GLU A 70 10.45 0.70 0.00
C GLU A 70 9.80 -0.67 -0.12
N ILE A 71 10.07 -1.35 -1.22
CA ILE A 71 9.62 -2.71 -1.44
C ILE A 71 10.60 -3.64 -0.75
N ALA A 72 10.19 -4.18 0.40
CA ALA A 72 11.03 -5.09 1.17
C ALA A 72 11.17 -6.44 0.51
N ASP A 73 10.11 -6.89 -0.19
CA ASP A 73 10.15 -8.12 -0.98
C ASP A 73 9.05 -8.09 -2.04
N ASN A 74 9.26 -8.79 -3.14
CA ASN A 74 8.26 -8.95 -4.18
C ASN A 74 8.48 -10.28 -4.92
N ILE A 75 7.51 -11.18 -4.78
CA ILE A 75 7.46 -12.42 -5.53
C ILE A 75 6.21 -12.31 -6.43
N PRO A 76 6.39 -12.04 -7.73
CA PRO A 76 5.27 -11.75 -8.62
C PRO A 76 4.15 -12.79 -8.53
N SER A 77 2.91 -12.31 -8.48
CA SER A 77 1.69 -13.11 -8.37
C SER A 77 1.54 -13.88 -7.05
N ARG A 78 2.44 -13.68 -6.08
CA ARG A 78 2.40 -14.42 -4.81
C ARG A 78 2.47 -13.52 -3.58
N PHE A 79 3.38 -12.55 -3.56
CA PHE A 79 3.67 -11.80 -2.34
C PHE A 79 4.33 -10.47 -2.64
N VAL A 80 3.90 -9.43 -1.95
CA VAL A 80 4.62 -8.15 -1.92
C VAL A 80 4.64 -7.63 -0.50
N SER A 81 5.80 -7.16 -0.07
CA SER A 81 5.99 -6.56 1.26
C SER A 81 6.45 -5.13 1.10
N ILE A 82 5.72 -4.22 1.71
CA ILE A 82 5.98 -2.78 1.67
C ILE A 82 6.39 -2.33 3.05
N ARG A 83 7.57 -1.71 3.16
CA ARG A 83 8.03 -1.13 4.43
C ARG A 83 7.86 0.38 4.36
N HIS A 84 7.02 0.91 5.22
CA HIS A 84 6.81 2.36 5.33
C HIS A 84 7.82 2.95 6.30
N TYR A 85 8.55 3.98 5.88
CA TYR A 85 9.57 4.59 6.73
C TYR A 85 9.54 6.12 6.76
N GLY A 86 8.57 6.73 6.08
CA GLY A 86 8.42 8.18 6.08
C GLY A 86 7.04 8.60 5.59
N PHE A 87 6.81 9.88 5.56
CA PHE A 87 5.59 10.45 4.99
C PHE A 87 5.92 11.69 4.15
N LEU A 88 4.97 12.09 3.31
CA LEU A 88 5.10 13.28 2.47
C LEU A 88 4.38 14.46 3.12
N ASP A 89 5.07 15.59 3.16
CA ASP A 89 4.52 16.89 3.56
C ASP A 89 4.67 17.82 2.34
N GLY A 90 3.69 17.78 1.43
CA GLY A 90 3.80 18.42 0.13
C GLY A 90 4.91 17.77 -0.69
N GLU A 91 5.91 18.55 -1.09
CA GLU A 91 7.07 18.08 -1.83
C GLU A 91 8.19 17.54 -0.92
N ASN A 92 8.02 17.65 0.39
CA ASN A 92 9.05 17.25 1.35
C ASN A 92 8.87 15.83 1.85
N GLU A 93 9.94 15.05 1.87
CA GLU A 93 9.97 13.72 2.49
C GLU A 93 10.39 13.86 3.95
N ILE A 94 9.57 13.36 4.85
CA ILE A 94 9.87 13.36 6.29
C ILE A 94 10.18 11.92 6.68
N THR A 95 11.46 11.61 6.86
CA THR A 95 11.95 10.26 7.17
C THR A 95 12.61 10.15 8.53
N GLU A 96 12.66 11.24 9.28
CA GLU A 96 13.26 11.31 10.60
C GLU A 96 12.36 12.09 11.55
N GLY A 97 12.62 11.95 12.84
CA GLY A 97 11.92 12.68 13.88
C GLY A 97 10.92 11.83 14.66
N ASP A 98 10.40 12.40 15.73
CA ASP A 98 9.53 11.68 16.68
C ASP A 98 8.28 11.11 16.03
N GLU A 99 7.68 11.83 15.10
CA GLU A 99 6.47 11.35 14.42
C GLU A 99 6.73 10.13 13.56
N VAL A 100 7.88 10.08 12.89
CA VAL A 100 8.26 8.93 12.07
C VAL A 100 8.66 7.75 12.94
N GLU A 101 9.43 7.98 13.98
CA GLU A 101 9.93 6.93 14.86
C GLU A 101 8.83 6.12 15.52
N LYS A 102 7.66 6.70 15.72
CA LYS A 102 6.50 6.03 16.33
C LYS A 102 5.96 4.90 15.48
N TRP A 103 6.13 4.94 14.16
CA TRP A 103 5.52 3.97 13.25
C TRP A 103 6.42 3.46 12.14
N ALA A 104 7.62 3.99 12.00
CA ALA A 104 8.55 3.60 10.95
C ALA A 104 8.96 2.13 11.07
N GLY A 105 9.25 1.50 9.94
CA GLY A 105 9.71 0.12 9.86
C GLY A 105 8.59 -0.93 9.83
N GLY A 106 7.34 -0.52 10.01
CA GLY A 106 6.21 -1.45 9.92
C GLY A 106 5.94 -1.91 8.50
N LEU A 107 5.46 -3.14 8.37
CA LEU A 107 5.22 -3.77 7.08
C LEU A 107 3.74 -3.81 6.73
N GLU A 108 3.47 -3.66 5.43
CA GLU A 108 2.18 -3.94 4.82
C GLU A 108 2.41 -5.02 3.79
N ASN A 109 1.91 -6.22 4.05
CA ASN A 109 2.17 -7.40 3.22
C ASN A 109 0.90 -7.86 2.52
N TYR A 110 1.02 -8.12 1.21
CA TYR A 110 -0.05 -8.66 0.39
C TYR A 110 0.35 -10.04 -0.10
N SER A 111 -0.48 -11.04 0.19
CA SER A 111 -0.29 -12.41 -0.28
C SER A 111 -1.42 -12.77 -1.23
N PHE A 112 -1.08 -13.45 -2.32
CA PHE A 112 -2.02 -13.85 -3.36
C PHE A 112 -1.97 -15.37 -3.48
N ARG A 113 -3.06 -16.03 -3.11
CA ARG A 113 -3.14 -17.50 -3.14
C ARG A 113 -4.30 -17.93 -4.02
N GLU A 114 -3.99 -18.53 -5.13
CA GLU A 114 -4.98 -19.04 -6.07
C GLU A 114 -5.35 -20.49 -5.79
N ASN A 115 -6.65 -20.78 -5.84
CA ASN A 115 -7.16 -22.13 -5.74
C ASN A 115 -8.40 -22.24 -6.63
N ASN A 116 -8.34 -23.08 -7.67
CA ASN A 116 -9.44 -23.32 -8.61
C ASN A 116 -10.01 -22.05 -9.24
N GLY A 117 -9.14 -21.13 -9.67
CA GLY A 117 -9.54 -19.89 -10.32
C GLY A 117 -10.02 -18.79 -9.38
N VAL A 118 -9.93 -19.01 -8.09
CA VAL A 118 -10.25 -18.01 -7.06
C VAL A 118 -8.98 -17.64 -6.32
N THR A 119 -8.65 -16.37 -6.26
CA THR A 119 -7.49 -15.88 -5.52
C THR A 119 -7.92 -15.29 -4.20
N THR A 120 -7.34 -15.80 -3.11
CA THR A 120 -7.49 -15.20 -1.80
C THR A 120 -6.37 -14.18 -1.62
N VAL A 121 -6.74 -12.92 -1.49
CA VAL A 121 -5.81 -11.85 -1.14
C VAL A 121 -5.81 -11.70 0.37
N THR A 122 -4.64 -11.83 0.98
CA THR A 122 -4.46 -11.63 2.42
C THR A 122 -3.59 -10.40 2.61
N VAL A 123 -4.06 -9.45 3.40
CA VAL A 123 -3.32 -8.23 3.71
C VAL A 123 -3.01 -8.22 5.20
N ASP A 124 -1.72 -8.17 5.52
CA ASP A 124 -1.23 -8.08 6.90
C ASP A 124 -0.57 -6.71 7.08
N ILE A 125 -1.02 -5.95 8.05
CA ILE A 125 -0.50 -4.61 8.32
C ILE A 125 -0.03 -4.53 9.77
N ASP A 126 1.23 -4.15 9.97
CA ASP A 126 1.75 -3.82 11.29
C ASP A 126 1.27 -2.41 11.65
N VAL A 127 0.59 -2.28 12.78
CA VAL A 127 0.01 -1.00 13.18
C VAL A 127 0.42 -0.60 14.59
N THR A 128 0.66 0.70 14.75
CA THR A 128 0.57 1.41 16.03
C THR A 128 -0.68 2.27 15.96
N GLU A 129 -1.08 2.89 17.04
CA GLU A 129 -2.22 3.79 17.04
C GLU A 129 -2.02 4.93 16.02
N GLU A 130 -0.87 5.56 16.03
CA GLU A 130 -0.51 6.65 15.11
C GLU A 130 -0.49 6.19 13.66
N ARG A 131 0.03 5.00 13.41
CA ARG A 131 0.09 4.43 12.08
C ARG A 131 -1.30 4.09 11.54
N THR A 132 -2.18 3.57 12.39
CA THR A 132 -3.56 3.27 12.00
C THR A 132 -4.26 4.54 11.54
N ILE A 133 -4.11 5.64 12.26
CA ILE A 133 -4.69 6.92 11.88
C ILE A 133 -4.12 7.40 10.55
N LEU A 134 -2.80 7.33 10.37
CA LEU A 134 -2.14 7.76 9.15
C LEU A 134 -2.60 6.94 7.93
N ILE A 135 -2.68 5.62 8.07
CA ILE A 135 -3.14 4.73 6.99
C ILE A 135 -4.60 5.02 6.64
N ILE A 136 -5.45 5.25 7.62
CA ILE A 136 -6.87 5.56 7.40
C ILE A 136 -7.03 6.91 6.68
N LEU A 137 -6.25 7.91 7.04
CA LEU A 137 -6.35 9.25 6.45
C LEU A 137 -5.76 9.34 5.05
N ILE A 138 -4.62 8.68 4.81
CA ILE A 138 -3.89 8.78 3.55
C ILE A 138 -4.22 7.61 2.64
N ARG A 139 -4.32 6.42 3.21
CA ARG A 139 -4.56 5.18 2.49
C ARG A 139 -5.38 4.25 3.39
N PRO A 140 -6.71 4.45 3.45
CA PRO A 140 -7.59 3.59 4.26
C PRO A 140 -7.39 2.12 3.90
N GLY A 141 -7.57 1.25 4.86
CA GLY A 141 -7.36 -0.18 4.68
C GLY A 141 -8.13 -0.73 3.48
N PRO A 142 -7.63 -1.81 2.86
CA PRO A 142 -8.23 -2.32 1.63
C PRO A 142 -9.64 -2.85 1.86
N ARG A 143 -10.55 -2.38 1.04
CA ARG A 143 -11.89 -2.94 0.91
C ARG A 143 -11.95 -3.59 -0.46
N LEU A 144 -11.46 -4.79 -0.52
CA LEU A 144 -11.40 -5.54 -1.76
C LEU A 144 -12.74 -6.15 -2.16
#